data_57e55d16aed5b82250a71111e2882007
#
_entry.id   57e55d16aed5b82250a71111e2882007
#
_cell.length_a   1.000
_cell.length_b   1.000
_cell.length_c   1.000
_cell.angle_alpha   90.00
_cell.angle_beta   90.00
_cell.angle_gamma   90.00
#
_symmetry.space_group_name_H-M   'P 1'
#
loop_
_entity.id
_entity.type
_entity.pdbx_description
1 polymer ?
#
loop_
_entity_poly.entity_id
_entity_poly.type
_entity_poly.pdbx_seq_one_letter_code
_entity_poly.pdbx_strand_id
1 'polypeptide(L)'
;MAKSDEVHAVHALSRKHVSFSDHSIRSTHIDLQKENSIAEAAEQLRKTGALDLVIVATGMLHQGDLQPERSIREIDGANMLDVLRVNTVGPALVAKHFLPLMRREDKSVFAALSARVGSICDNRLGGWVSYRASKAALNMTIKTLAIEHARRCPKAAVVALHPGTVATALSEPFRSRVRPTGLFKPDTSASHLLRVIDNLTHADTGAFLAWDGSRIPY
;
A
#
# COMPACT_ATOMS: atom_id res chain seq x y z
N MET A 1 10.64 12.72 -0.19
CA MET A 1 10.03 13.11 1.10
C MET A 1 11.08 13.71 2.04
N ALA A 2 12.07 12.99 2.52
CA ALA A 2 13.03 13.49 3.52
C ALA A 2 13.80 14.77 3.14
N LYS A 3 13.83 15.14 1.87
CA LYS A 3 14.48 16.37 1.37
C LYS A 3 13.54 17.58 1.27
N SER A 4 12.29 17.47 1.71
CA SER A 4 11.33 18.57 1.74
C SER A 4 11.42 19.26 3.11
N ASP A 5 11.56 20.57 3.13
CA ASP A 5 11.58 21.37 4.36
C ASP A 5 10.28 21.27 5.19
N GLU A 6 9.19 20.77 4.55
CA GLU A 6 7.91 20.54 5.20
C GLU A 6 7.83 19.19 5.93
N VAL A 7 8.83 18.29 5.76
CA VAL A 7 8.84 16.96 6.35
C VAL A 7 9.82 16.90 7.51
N HIS A 8 9.32 16.87 8.74
CA HIS A 8 10.14 16.85 9.94
C HIS A 8 10.81 15.50 10.22
N ALA A 9 10.16 14.38 9.92
CA ALA A 9 10.72 13.05 10.14
C ALA A 9 10.15 12.03 9.16
N VAL A 10 10.99 11.09 8.73
CA VAL A 10 10.59 9.94 7.94
C VAL A 10 10.96 8.66 8.69
N HIS A 11 9.97 7.77 8.87
CA HIS A 11 10.18 6.45 9.43
C HIS A 11 10.03 5.41 8.32
N ALA A 12 11.12 4.71 8.01
CA ALA A 12 11.15 3.61 7.06
C ALA A 12 11.02 2.27 7.80
N LEU A 13 9.88 1.60 7.62
CA LEU A 13 9.58 0.35 8.30
C LEU A 13 9.74 -0.83 7.34
N SER A 14 10.55 -1.81 7.70
CA SER A 14 10.77 -2.99 6.86
C SER A 14 11.23 -4.21 7.66
N ARG A 15 11.10 -5.42 7.08
CA ARG A 15 11.60 -6.67 7.68
C ARG A 15 13.11 -6.73 7.75
N LYS A 16 13.79 -6.10 6.80
CA LYS A 16 15.25 -6.02 6.76
C LYS A 16 15.68 -4.65 7.25
N HIS A 17 16.71 -4.61 8.08
CA HIS A 17 17.30 -3.33 8.43
C HIS A 17 17.85 -2.66 7.16
N VAL A 18 17.47 -1.42 6.94
CA VAL A 18 17.97 -0.60 5.83
C VAL A 18 18.67 0.60 6.43
N SER A 19 19.93 0.78 6.06
CA SER A 19 20.68 1.99 6.41
C SER A 19 20.46 3.05 5.34
N PHE A 20 20.16 4.26 5.76
CA PHE A 20 20.02 5.41 4.89
C PHE A 20 21.20 6.36 5.10
N SER A 21 21.71 6.96 4.03
CA SER A 21 22.73 8.03 4.11
C SER A 21 22.16 9.33 4.69
N ASP A 22 20.85 9.49 4.61
CA ASP A 22 20.13 10.63 5.19
C ASP A 22 19.73 10.30 6.63
N HIS A 23 20.35 10.97 7.60
CA HIS A 23 20.13 10.76 9.03
C HIS A 23 18.74 11.20 9.52
N SER A 24 17.98 11.94 8.71
CA SER A 24 16.58 12.28 9.00
C SER A 24 15.63 11.08 8.84
N ILE A 25 16.08 9.99 8.18
CA ILE A 25 15.31 8.77 7.99
C ILE A 25 15.63 7.77 9.10
N ARG A 26 14.64 7.43 9.90
CA ARG A 26 14.75 6.42 10.96
C ARG A 26 14.26 5.07 10.45
N SER A 27 15.10 4.04 10.59
CA SER A 27 14.75 2.66 10.25
C SER A 27 14.15 1.94 11.46
N THR A 28 13.00 1.30 11.28
CA THR A 28 12.32 0.50 12.31
C THR A 28 11.94 -0.86 11.73
N HIS A 29 12.11 -1.93 12.50
CA HIS A 29 11.69 -3.26 12.08
C HIS A 29 10.17 -3.40 12.10
N ILE A 30 9.59 -4.00 11.05
CA ILE A 30 8.19 -4.41 10.98
C ILE A 30 8.06 -5.68 10.14
N ASP A 31 7.29 -6.65 10.61
CA ASP A 31 6.88 -7.83 9.84
C ASP A 31 5.36 -7.87 9.77
N LEU A 32 4.79 -7.62 8.58
CA LEU A 32 3.34 -7.57 8.38
C LEU A 32 2.65 -8.93 8.56
N GLN A 33 3.40 -10.02 8.64
CA GLN A 33 2.87 -11.34 8.93
C GLN A 33 2.78 -11.63 10.44
N LYS A 34 3.30 -10.72 11.28
CA LYS A 34 3.33 -10.83 12.75
C LYS A 34 2.70 -9.59 13.38
N GLU A 35 1.48 -9.72 13.88
CA GLU A 35 0.76 -8.59 14.46
C GLU A 35 1.52 -7.93 15.62
N ASN A 36 2.20 -8.72 16.46
CA ASN A 36 3.01 -8.17 17.56
C ASN A 36 4.09 -7.22 17.04
N SER A 37 4.76 -7.56 15.93
CA SER A 37 5.76 -6.69 15.30
C SER A 37 5.16 -5.36 14.82
N ILE A 38 3.92 -5.40 14.31
CA ILE A 38 3.19 -4.21 13.88
C ILE A 38 2.82 -3.34 15.09
N ALA A 39 2.32 -3.97 16.16
CA ALA A 39 1.95 -3.28 17.40
C ALA A 39 3.16 -2.60 18.06
N GLU A 40 4.30 -3.30 18.14
CA GLU A 40 5.56 -2.78 18.68
C GLU A 40 6.06 -1.57 17.88
N ALA A 41 6.04 -1.67 16.54
CA ALA A 41 6.42 -0.56 15.67
C ALA A 41 5.48 0.66 15.85
N ALA A 42 4.19 0.44 15.95
CA ALA A 42 3.21 1.50 16.22
C ALA A 42 3.43 2.17 17.58
N GLU A 43 3.74 1.39 18.63
CA GLU A 43 4.01 1.93 19.97
C GLU A 43 5.30 2.77 20.01
N GLN A 44 6.33 2.38 19.25
CA GLN A 44 7.54 3.19 19.09
C GLN A 44 7.22 4.54 18.43
N LEU A 45 6.40 4.52 17.37
CA LEU A 45 6.02 5.73 16.64
C LEU A 45 5.06 6.63 17.44
N ARG A 46 4.23 6.08 18.30
CA ARG A 46 3.37 6.86 19.22
C ARG A 46 4.16 7.90 20.01
N LYS A 47 5.41 7.59 20.37
CA LYS A 47 6.29 8.47 21.14
C LYS A 47 6.87 9.63 20.32
N THR A 48 6.74 9.59 19.00
CA THR A 48 7.29 10.61 18.10
C THR A 48 6.29 11.71 17.72
N GLY A 49 5.02 11.53 18.09
CA GLY A 49 3.94 12.47 17.79
C GLY A 49 2.90 11.89 16.84
N ALA A 50 1.93 12.71 16.45
CA ALA A 50 0.90 12.32 15.50
C ALA A 50 1.46 12.15 14.09
N LEU A 51 0.96 11.14 13.36
CA LEU A 51 1.38 10.85 11.99
C LEU A 51 0.52 11.63 10.99
N ASP A 52 1.18 12.27 10.02
CA ASP A 52 0.51 12.97 8.93
C ASP A 52 0.31 12.07 7.71
N LEU A 53 1.22 11.11 7.51
CA LEU A 53 1.19 10.21 6.36
C LEU A 53 1.67 8.80 6.74
N VAL A 54 0.88 7.80 6.38
CA VAL A 54 1.26 6.38 6.43
C VAL A 54 1.10 5.79 5.04
N ILE A 55 2.17 5.19 4.49
CA ILE A 55 2.14 4.49 3.21
C ILE A 55 2.48 3.02 3.44
N VAL A 56 1.53 2.13 3.15
CA VAL A 56 1.75 0.68 3.15
C VAL A 56 2.14 0.27 1.73
N ALA A 57 3.45 0.12 1.49
CA ALA A 57 4.02 -0.15 0.16
C ALA A 57 4.40 -1.64 -0.04
N THR A 58 3.91 -2.52 0.80
CA THR A 58 4.19 -3.96 0.73
C THR A 58 3.25 -4.68 -0.23
N GLY A 59 3.74 -5.78 -0.79
CA GLY A 59 2.92 -6.66 -1.63
C GLY A 59 3.70 -7.90 -2.06
N MET A 60 2.96 -8.97 -2.34
CA MET A 60 3.47 -10.22 -2.85
C MET A 60 2.67 -10.65 -4.08
N LEU A 61 3.35 -10.93 -5.17
CA LEU A 61 2.80 -11.50 -6.40
C LEU A 61 3.39 -12.88 -6.67
N HIS A 62 4.67 -13.05 -6.36
CA HIS A 62 5.41 -14.30 -6.45
C HIS A 62 6.46 -14.34 -5.33
N GLN A 63 6.86 -15.54 -4.91
CA GLN A 63 7.95 -15.76 -3.96
C GLN A 63 8.42 -17.21 -4.03
N GLY A 64 9.70 -17.44 -4.40
CA GLY A 64 10.20 -18.80 -4.62
C GLY A 64 9.37 -19.54 -5.67
N ASP A 65 8.84 -20.70 -5.29
CA ASP A 65 8.01 -21.54 -6.18
C ASP A 65 6.56 -21.00 -6.33
N LEU A 66 6.13 -20.09 -5.45
CA LEU A 66 4.82 -19.44 -5.59
C LEU A 66 4.83 -18.50 -6.79
N GLN A 67 4.03 -18.84 -7.80
CA GLN A 67 3.84 -18.04 -9.02
C GLN A 67 2.36 -17.68 -9.17
N PRO A 68 2.04 -16.52 -9.78
CA PRO A 68 0.65 -16.17 -10.04
C PRO A 68 0.03 -17.10 -11.09
N GLU A 69 -1.17 -17.55 -10.81
CA GLU A 69 -1.90 -18.56 -11.59
C GLU A 69 -2.22 -18.06 -13.00
N ARG A 70 -1.95 -18.89 -14.02
CA ARG A 70 -2.31 -18.64 -15.43
C ARG A 70 -3.61 -19.33 -15.80
N SER A 71 -4.02 -20.35 -15.04
CA SER A 71 -5.25 -21.12 -15.26
C SER A 71 -5.89 -21.49 -13.92
N ILE A 72 -7.19 -21.87 -13.97
CA ILE A 72 -7.93 -22.35 -12.79
C ILE A 72 -7.33 -23.63 -12.18
N ARG A 73 -6.58 -24.41 -12.99
CA ARG A 73 -5.96 -25.65 -12.54
C ARG A 73 -4.73 -25.42 -11.64
N GLU A 74 -4.19 -24.20 -11.64
CA GLU A 74 -3.02 -23.82 -10.85
C GLU A 74 -3.40 -23.19 -9.52
N ILE A 75 -4.71 -23.10 -9.20
CA ILE A 75 -5.18 -22.54 -7.93
C ILE A 75 -4.76 -23.50 -6.80
N ASP A 76 -3.96 -22.97 -5.89
CA ASP A 76 -3.54 -23.64 -4.66
C ASP A 76 -4.00 -22.85 -3.44
N GLY A 77 -4.69 -23.52 -2.51
CA GLY A 77 -5.31 -22.85 -1.36
C GLY A 77 -4.27 -22.29 -0.37
N ALA A 78 -3.13 -22.96 -0.18
CA ALA A 78 -2.09 -22.49 0.71
C ALA A 78 -1.41 -21.23 0.14
N ASN A 79 -1.04 -21.26 -1.15
CA ASN A 79 -0.49 -20.12 -1.86
C ASN A 79 -1.45 -18.92 -1.84
N MET A 80 -2.75 -19.15 -2.05
CA MET A 80 -3.77 -18.11 -2.01
C MET A 80 -3.86 -17.47 -0.61
N LEU A 81 -3.82 -18.27 0.45
CA LEU A 81 -3.81 -17.76 1.83
C LEU A 81 -2.56 -16.93 2.13
N ASP A 82 -1.39 -17.34 1.64
CA ASP A 82 -0.15 -16.58 1.84
C ASP A 82 -0.19 -15.23 1.12
N VAL A 83 -0.71 -15.19 -0.11
CA VAL A 83 -0.91 -13.93 -0.86
C VAL A 83 -1.90 -13.01 -0.15
N LEU A 84 -3.03 -13.55 0.35
CA LEU A 84 -4.02 -12.79 1.13
C LEU A 84 -3.42 -12.27 2.44
N ARG A 85 -2.63 -13.08 3.13
CA ARG A 85 -1.97 -12.69 4.39
C ARG A 85 -1.10 -11.45 4.20
N VAL A 86 -0.27 -11.43 3.14
CA VAL A 86 0.63 -10.29 2.88
C VAL A 86 -0.11 -9.09 2.31
N ASN A 87 -1.01 -9.31 1.33
CA ASN A 87 -1.59 -8.21 0.55
C ASN A 87 -2.84 -7.59 1.16
N THR A 88 -3.52 -8.31 2.07
CA THR A 88 -4.79 -7.86 2.65
C THR A 88 -4.71 -7.78 4.17
N VAL A 89 -4.39 -8.91 4.84
CA VAL A 89 -4.39 -8.97 6.30
C VAL A 89 -3.30 -8.07 6.88
N GLY A 90 -2.09 -8.11 6.33
CA GLY A 90 -0.99 -7.25 6.78
C GLY A 90 -1.34 -5.75 6.75
N PRO A 91 -1.77 -5.19 5.62
CA PRO A 91 -2.25 -3.80 5.54
C PRO A 91 -3.42 -3.49 6.49
N ALA A 92 -4.36 -4.41 6.68
CA ALA A 92 -5.46 -4.25 7.63
C ALA A 92 -4.95 -4.13 9.08
N LEU A 93 -3.99 -4.97 9.47
CA LEU A 93 -3.35 -4.91 10.78
C LEU A 93 -2.51 -3.63 10.96
N VAL A 94 -1.81 -3.20 9.91
CA VAL A 94 -1.14 -1.88 9.94
C VAL A 94 -2.19 -0.79 10.18
N ALA A 95 -3.29 -0.80 9.46
CA ALA A 95 -4.35 0.19 9.66
C ALA A 95 -4.91 0.16 11.10
N LYS A 96 -5.15 -1.04 11.67
CA LYS A 96 -5.61 -1.22 13.05
C LYS A 96 -4.72 -0.49 14.05
N HIS A 97 -3.40 -0.58 13.91
CA HIS A 97 -2.44 -0.03 14.86
C HIS A 97 -2.01 1.40 14.54
N PHE A 98 -2.04 1.83 13.26
CA PHE A 98 -1.50 3.12 12.83
C PHE A 98 -2.58 4.20 12.63
N LEU A 99 -3.81 3.86 12.21
CA LEU A 99 -4.89 4.84 12.09
C LEU A 99 -5.16 5.59 13.42
N PRO A 100 -5.10 4.96 14.61
CA PRO A 100 -5.25 5.68 15.87
C PRO A 100 -4.14 6.71 16.16
N LEU A 101 -3.00 6.62 15.47
CA LEU A 101 -1.86 7.53 15.62
C LEU A 101 -1.91 8.70 14.63
N MET A 102 -2.84 8.67 13.68
CA MET A 102 -2.97 9.71 12.67
C MET A 102 -3.43 11.03 13.29
N ARG A 103 -2.97 12.15 12.71
CA ARG A 103 -3.43 13.49 13.08
C ARG A 103 -4.94 13.62 12.81
N ARG A 104 -5.67 14.17 13.78
CA ARG A 104 -7.14 14.28 13.73
C ARG A 104 -7.63 15.63 13.25
N GLU A 105 -6.95 16.70 13.70
CA GLU A 105 -7.40 18.08 13.52
C GLU A 105 -7.04 18.67 12.15
N ASP A 106 -6.09 18.05 11.46
CA ASP A 106 -5.59 18.48 10.17
C ASP A 106 -5.62 17.34 9.16
N LYS A 107 -5.25 17.66 7.90
CA LYS A 107 -5.11 16.68 6.83
C LYS A 107 -4.14 15.59 7.27
N SER A 108 -4.58 14.36 7.19
CA SER A 108 -3.73 13.18 7.31
C SER A 108 -4.12 12.12 6.28
N VAL A 109 -3.15 11.30 5.84
CA VAL A 109 -3.40 10.33 4.77
C VAL A 109 -2.86 8.95 5.15
N PHE A 110 -3.73 7.95 5.10
CA PHE A 110 -3.36 6.54 5.10
C PHE A 110 -3.54 5.97 3.69
N ALA A 111 -2.45 5.55 3.06
CA ALA A 111 -2.45 5.02 1.71
C ALA A 111 -1.92 3.58 1.69
N ALA A 112 -2.66 2.65 1.07
CA ALA A 112 -2.17 1.29 0.82
C ALA A 112 -1.98 1.06 -0.67
N LEU A 113 -0.81 0.51 -1.06
CA LEU A 113 -0.56 0.19 -2.47
C LEU A 113 -1.36 -1.04 -2.89
N SER A 114 -2.35 -0.77 -3.72
CA SER A 114 -3.14 -1.77 -4.42
C SER A 114 -2.63 -1.94 -5.87
N ALA A 115 -3.43 -2.56 -6.71
CA ALA A 115 -3.11 -2.74 -8.11
C ALA A 115 -4.40 -2.69 -8.94
N ARG A 116 -4.34 -2.14 -10.17
CA ARG A 116 -5.50 -2.08 -11.09
C ARG A 116 -6.16 -3.46 -11.28
N VAL A 117 -5.37 -4.53 -11.25
CA VAL A 117 -5.88 -5.91 -11.35
C VAL A 117 -6.78 -6.32 -10.19
N GLY A 118 -6.82 -5.57 -9.08
CA GLY A 118 -7.77 -5.73 -7.99
C GLY A 118 -9.15 -5.09 -8.25
N SER A 119 -9.33 -4.37 -9.36
CA SER A 119 -10.65 -3.91 -9.79
C SER A 119 -11.45 -5.08 -10.36
N ILE A 120 -12.64 -5.29 -9.82
CA ILE A 120 -13.58 -6.31 -10.31
C ILE A 120 -14.19 -5.85 -11.63
N CYS A 121 -14.61 -4.58 -11.69
CA CYS A 121 -15.23 -4.00 -12.87
C CYS A 121 -14.29 -3.87 -14.07
N ASP A 122 -12.98 -3.68 -13.84
CA ASP A 122 -11.96 -3.49 -14.90
C ASP A 122 -11.31 -4.84 -15.31
N ASN A 123 -11.73 -5.96 -14.71
CA ASN A 123 -11.16 -7.27 -15.02
C ASN A 123 -11.71 -7.84 -16.33
N ARG A 124 -10.89 -7.81 -17.38
CA ARG A 124 -11.17 -8.39 -18.72
C ARG A 124 -10.22 -9.52 -19.09
N LEU A 125 -9.09 -9.64 -18.38
CA LEU A 125 -8.01 -10.56 -18.76
C LEU A 125 -8.05 -11.89 -18.00
N GLY A 126 -8.61 -11.92 -16.80
CA GLY A 126 -8.54 -13.09 -15.90
C GLY A 126 -7.11 -13.41 -15.47
N GLY A 127 -6.87 -14.65 -15.04
CA GLY A 127 -5.60 -15.10 -14.48
C GLY A 127 -5.24 -14.45 -13.15
N TRP A 128 -4.16 -14.89 -12.52
CA TRP A 128 -3.63 -14.35 -11.27
C TRP A 128 -4.69 -14.30 -10.15
N VAL A 129 -5.44 -15.38 -10.00
CA VAL A 129 -6.63 -15.44 -9.14
C VAL A 129 -6.31 -14.98 -7.72
N SER A 130 -5.28 -15.53 -7.09
CA SER A 130 -4.88 -15.18 -5.73
C SER A 130 -4.48 -13.71 -5.59
N TYR A 131 -3.70 -13.19 -6.55
CA TYR A 131 -3.26 -11.81 -6.51
C TYR A 131 -4.42 -10.82 -6.72
N ARG A 132 -5.28 -11.07 -7.72
CA ARG A 132 -6.47 -10.24 -7.98
C ARG A 132 -7.40 -10.25 -6.78
N ALA A 133 -7.72 -11.43 -6.25
CA ALA A 133 -8.57 -11.58 -5.08
C ALA A 133 -8.00 -10.83 -3.87
N SER A 134 -6.70 -10.93 -3.63
CA SER A 134 -6.06 -10.22 -2.51
C SER A 134 -6.10 -8.70 -2.66
N LYS A 135 -5.93 -8.17 -3.87
CA LYS A 135 -6.01 -6.72 -4.11
C LYS A 135 -7.45 -6.20 -4.11
N ALA A 136 -8.42 -7.00 -4.56
CA ALA A 136 -9.85 -6.69 -4.41
C ALA A 136 -10.26 -6.67 -2.92
N ALA A 137 -9.83 -7.66 -2.15
CA ALA A 137 -10.04 -7.71 -0.71
C ALA A 137 -9.37 -6.53 0.02
N LEU A 138 -8.16 -6.12 -0.38
CA LEU A 138 -7.51 -4.91 0.13
C LEU A 138 -8.35 -3.66 -0.18
N ASN A 139 -8.85 -3.52 -1.41
CA ASN A 139 -9.69 -2.40 -1.82
C ASN A 139 -10.96 -2.30 -0.96
N MET A 140 -11.64 -3.43 -0.71
CA MET A 140 -12.80 -3.48 0.19
C MET A 140 -12.42 -3.12 1.62
N THR A 141 -11.30 -3.64 2.13
CA THR A 141 -10.79 -3.33 3.47
C THR A 141 -10.54 -1.82 3.62
N ILE A 142 -9.83 -1.20 2.68
CA ILE A 142 -9.55 0.24 2.70
C ILE A 142 -10.85 1.05 2.65
N LYS A 143 -11.81 0.67 1.79
CA LYS A 143 -13.12 1.33 1.71
C LYS A 143 -13.86 1.27 3.04
N THR A 144 -13.88 0.12 3.69
CA THR A 144 -14.56 -0.09 4.98
C THR A 144 -13.92 0.74 6.09
N LEU A 145 -12.59 0.68 6.20
CA LEU A 145 -11.82 1.45 7.19
C LEU A 145 -11.96 2.96 6.98
N ALA A 146 -12.02 3.42 5.73
CA ALA A 146 -12.25 4.82 5.40
C ALA A 146 -13.57 5.35 5.97
N ILE A 147 -14.65 4.59 5.81
CA ILE A 147 -15.99 4.95 6.33
C ILE A 147 -15.98 5.03 7.86
N GLU A 148 -15.33 4.08 8.52
CA GLU A 148 -15.22 4.06 9.97
C GLU A 148 -14.36 5.23 10.48
N HIS A 149 -13.17 5.40 9.89
CA HIS A 149 -12.19 6.38 10.34
C HIS A 149 -12.69 7.83 10.15
N ALA A 150 -13.42 8.11 9.07
CA ALA A 150 -14.00 9.44 8.80
C ALA A 150 -14.93 9.94 9.89
N ARG A 151 -15.57 9.05 10.66
CA ARG A 151 -16.44 9.42 11.79
C ARG A 151 -15.68 10.09 12.93
N ARG A 152 -14.40 9.78 13.10
CA ARG A 152 -13.54 10.27 14.17
C ARG A 152 -12.48 11.27 13.70
N CYS A 153 -12.11 11.19 12.43
CA CYS A 153 -11.07 11.99 11.79
C CYS A 153 -11.59 12.53 10.45
N PRO A 154 -12.48 13.55 10.47
CA PRO A 154 -13.19 14.00 9.27
C PRO A 154 -12.27 14.67 8.23
N LYS A 155 -11.05 15.07 8.61
CA LYS A 155 -10.06 15.65 7.68
C LYS A 155 -9.10 14.61 7.10
N ALA A 156 -9.18 13.35 7.54
CA ALA A 156 -8.32 12.28 7.08
C ALA A 156 -8.81 11.68 5.76
N ALA A 157 -7.86 11.21 4.93
CA ALA A 157 -8.13 10.39 3.76
C ALA A 157 -7.50 9.01 3.93
N VAL A 158 -8.29 7.95 3.77
CA VAL A 158 -7.83 6.56 3.75
C VAL A 158 -8.07 6.01 2.35
N VAL A 159 -7.03 5.71 1.59
CA VAL A 159 -7.13 5.43 0.15
C VAL A 159 -6.33 4.19 -0.28
N ALA A 160 -6.79 3.56 -1.37
CA ALA A 160 -6.01 2.57 -2.11
C ALA A 160 -5.36 3.25 -3.33
N LEU A 161 -4.07 2.97 -3.58
CA LEU A 161 -3.32 3.58 -4.68
C LEU A 161 -2.75 2.50 -5.60
N HIS A 162 -2.93 2.68 -6.91
CA HIS A 162 -2.24 1.90 -7.94
C HIS A 162 -1.01 2.66 -8.43
N PRO A 163 0.22 2.12 -8.23
CA PRO A 163 1.47 2.82 -8.56
C PRO A 163 1.84 2.82 -10.03
N GLY A 164 1.01 2.25 -10.92
CA GLY A 164 1.41 1.86 -12.27
C GLY A 164 2.23 0.57 -12.26
N THR A 165 2.80 0.21 -13.40
CA THR A 165 3.78 -0.89 -13.45
C THR A 165 5.16 -0.34 -13.14
N VAL A 166 5.74 -0.77 -12.03
CA VAL A 166 7.02 -0.24 -11.53
C VAL A 166 8.13 -1.27 -11.75
N ALA A 167 9.29 -0.84 -12.21
CA ALA A 167 10.47 -1.67 -12.45
C ALA A 167 11.11 -2.14 -11.12
N THR A 168 10.50 -3.14 -10.48
CA THR A 168 10.93 -3.76 -9.22
C THR A 168 11.02 -5.27 -9.38
N ALA A 169 11.60 -5.99 -8.43
CA ALA A 169 11.63 -7.45 -8.42
C ALA A 169 10.22 -8.07 -8.53
N LEU A 170 9.20 -7.44 -7.92
CA LEU A 170 7.82 -7.91 -8.00
C LEU A 170 7.27 -7.95 -9.44
N SER A 171 7.61 -7.01 -10.29
CA SER A 171 7.13 -6.93 -11.67
C SER A 171 8.04 -7.62 -12.68
N GLU A 172 9.27 -7.95 -12.30
CA GLU A 172 10.32 -8.42 -13.23
C GLU A 172 9.88 -9.57 -14.14
N PRO A 173 9.26 -10.65 -13.66
CA PRO A 173 8.89 -11.77 -14.52
C PRO A 173 7.80 -11.43 -15.56
N PHE A 174 7.14 -10.28 -15.44
CA PHE A 174 5.96 -9.91 -16.21
C PHE A 174 6.16 -8.67 -17.09
N ARG A 175 7.35 -8.06 -17.05
CA ARG A 175 7.67 -6.81 -17.77
C ARG A 175 7.63 -6.93 -19.29
N SER A 176 7.90 -8.11 -19.83
CA SER A 176 7.93 -8.34 -21.30
C SER A 176 6.62 -7.99 -22.01
N ARG A 177 5.51 -7.93 -21.26
CA ARG A 177 4.18 -7.58 -21.78
C ARG A 177 3.80 -6.11 -21.58
N VAL A 178 4.66 -5.34 -20.92
CA VAL A 178 4.40 -3.93 -20.62
C VAL A 178 5.03 -3.06 -21.69
N ARG A 179 4.26 -2.12 -22.23
CA ARG A 179 4.81 -1.13 -23.19
C ARG A 179 5.90 -0.31 -22.48
N PRO A 180 7.01 0.05 -23.14
CA PRO A 180 8.09 0.83 -22.52
C PRO A 180 7.61 2.11 -21.83
N THR A 181 6.62 2.79 -22.39
CA THR A 181 6.00 4.00 -21.82
C THR A 181 5.14 3.73 -20.58
N GLY A 182 4.79 2.47 -20.31
CA GLY A 182 3.98 2.06 -19.16
C GLY A 182 4.79 1.49 -17.98
N LEU A 183 6.13 1.42 -18.11
CA LEU A 183 7.01 0.91 -17.07
C LEU A 183 7.74 2.06 -16.38
N PHE A 184 7.39 2.34 -15.13
CA PHE A 184 8.00 3.41 -14.36
C PHE A 184 9.25 2.96 -13.60
N LYS A 185 10.22 3.84 -13.46
CA LYS A 185 11.27 3.71 -12.44
C LYS A 185 10.65 3.88 -11.04
N PRO A 186 11.20 3.25 -9.99
CA PRO A 186 10.69 3.41 -8.62
C PRO A 186 10.54 4.86 -8.19
N ASP A 187 11.55 5.71 -8.42
CA ASP A 187 11.52 7.13 -8.04
C ASP A 187 10.43 7.91 -8.79
N THR A 188 10.21 7.61 -10.07
CA THR A 188 9.15 8.23 -10.87
C THR A 188 7.78 7.86 -10.32
N SER A 189 7.56 6.56 -10.04
CA SER A 189 6.30 6.10 -9.46
C SER A 189 6.06 6.71 -8.07
N ALA A 190 7.09 6.75 -7.22
CA ALA A 190 7.01 7.38 -5.90
C ALA A 190 6.63 8.86 -6.01
N SER A 191 7.26 9.60 -6.93
CA SER A 191 6.95 11.03 -7.16
C SER A 191 5.51 11.24 -7.64
N HIS A 192 4.99 10.36 -8.51
CA HIS A 192 3.61 10.39 -8.95
C HIS A 192 2.64 10.16 -7.77
N LEU A 193 2.89 9.13 -6.96
CA LEU A 193 2.05 8.81 -5.82
C LEU A 193 2.06 9.92 -4.77
N LEU A 194 3.22 10.51 -4.47
CA LEU A 194 3.32 11.64 -3.54
C LEU A 194 2.52 12.83 -4.04
N ARG A 195 2.59 13.15 -5.34
CA ARG A 195 1.76 14.21 -5.92
C ARG A 195 0.26 13.93 -5.79
N VAL A 196 -0.17 12.68 -6.00
CA VAL A 196 -1.57 12.28 -5.76
C VAL A 196 -1.93 12.50 -4.30
N ILE A 197 -1.10 12.03 -3.36
CA ILE A 197 -1.31 12.16 -1.91
C ILE A 197 -1.41 13.64 -1.50
N ASP A 198 -0.55 14.51 -2.03
CA ASP A 198 -0.55 15.94 -1.73
C ASP A 198 -1.86 16.62 -2.16
N ASN A 199 -2.47 16.16 -3.25
CA ASN A 199 -3.74 16.69 -3.75
C ASN A 199 -4.99 16.06 -3.13
N LEU A 200 -4.86 14.98 -2.32
CA LEU A 200 -6.01 14.36 -1.67
C LEU A 200 -6.67 15.30 -0.68
N THR A 201 -7.98 15.18 -0.61
CA THR A 201 -8.83 15.81 0.39
C THR A 201 -9.62 14.72 1.14
N HIS A 202 -10.32 15.10 2.20
CA HIS A 202 -11.21 14.19 2.91
C HIS A 202 -12.34 13.63 2.02
N ALA A 203 -12.72 14.33 0.94
CA ALA A 203 -13.72 13.86 -0.03
C ALA A 203 -13.24 12.65 -0.85
N ASP A 204 -11.93 12.39 -0.86
CA ASP A 204 -11.33 11.24 -1.53
C ASP A 204 -11.20 10.01 -0.63
N THR A 205 -11.59 10.13 0.64
CA THR A 205 -11.52 8.98 1.56
C THR A 205 -12.32 7.79 1.03
N GLY A 206 -11.73 6.61 1.07
CA GLY A 206 -12.29 5.39 0.49
C GLY A 206 -12.17 5.31 -1.04
N ALA A 207 -11.40 6.16 -1.70
CA ALA A 207 -11.18 6.07 -3.14
C ALA A 207 -10.09 5.03 -3.49
N PHE A 208 -10.21 4.45 -4.69
CA PHE A 208 -9.16 3.71 -5.35
C PHE A 208 -8.63 4.54 -6.53
N LEU A 209 -7.37 4.98 -6.47
CA LEU A 209 -6.79 5.94 -7.39
C LEU A 209 -5.55 5.38 -8.09
N ALA A 210 -5.37 5.78 -9.33
CA ALA A 210 -4.16 5.49 -10.08
C ALA A 210 -3.06 6.52 -9.77
N TRP A 211 -1.86 6.25 -10.24
CA TRP A 211 -0.66 7.09 -10.14
C TRP A 211 -0.81 8.50 -10.73
N ASP A 212 -1.78 8.70 -11.61
CA ASP A 212 -2.12 9.99 -12.24
C ASP A 212 -3.28 10.71 -11.53
N GLY A 213 -3.81 10.14 -10.45
CA GLY A 213 -4.96 10.66 -9.71
C GLY A 213 -6.31 10.24 -10.26
N SER A 214 -6.37 9.52 -11.38
CA SER A 214 -7.63 9.03 -11.93
C SER A 214 -8.27 7.97 -11.03
N ARG A 215 -9.60 7.99 -10.91
CA ARG A 215 -10.35 6.97 -10.14
C ARG A 215 -10.40 5.66 -10.91
N ILE A 216 -10.07 4.56 -10.22
CA ILE A 216 -10.22 3.21 -10.73
C ILE A 216 -11.53 2.65 -10.16
N PRO A 217 -12.42 2.07 -10.97
CA PRO A 217 -13.62 1.41 -10.46
C PRO A 217 -13.24 0.18 -9.61
N TYR A 218 -14.08 -0.12 -8.61
CA TYR A 218 -13.88 -1.30 -7.75
C TYR A 218 -14.18 -2.62 -8.46
#